data_5ef73090d8ca69cca7108639a31f08f9
#
_entry.id   5ef73090d8ca69cca7108639a31f08f9
#
_cell.length_a   1.000
_cell.length_b   1.000
_cell.length_c   1.000
_cell.angle_alpha   90.00
_cell.angle_beta   90.00
_cell.angle_gamma   90.00
#
_symmetry.space_group_name_H-M   'P 1'
#
loop_
_entity.id
_entity.type
_entity.pdbx_description
1 polymer ?
#
loop_
_entity_poly.entity_id
_entity_poly.type
_entity_poly.pdbx_seq_one_letter_code
_entity_poly.pdbx_strand_id
1 'polypeptide(L)'
;MDIKLFDSELKVMNVLWKKGDTPAKEIAKELTNELGWNVNTTYTLIKRCMKKGAIERSEPGFMCRALIPKSAVQEAETDELINKVYDGSADKLFAALLGRKKLSAEQIEKLKQIVGDLE
;
A
#
# COMPACT_ATOMS: atom_id res chain seq x y z
N MET A 1 -6.18 7.99 12.63
CA MET A 1 -5.14 8.91 12.18
C MET A 1 -4.81 8.63 10.72
N ASP A 2 -5.00 9.63 9.90
CA ASP A 2 -4.85 9.46 8.46
C ASP A 2 -3.44 9.78 8.01
N ILE A 3 -2.69 8.73 7.71
CA ILE A 3 -1.35 8.89 7.16
C ILE A 3 -1.43 8.80 5.66
N LYS A 4 -1.06 9.87 4.97
CA LYS A 4 -1.02 9.88 3.50
C LYS A 4 0.38 9.48 3.05
N LEU A 5 0.45 8.36 2.34
CA LEU A 5 1.69 7.86 1.76
C LEU A 5 1.69 8.13 0.25
N PHE A 6 2.79 8.69 -0.24
CA PHE A 6 2.98 8.88 -1.68
C PHE A 6 3.46 7.57 -2.32
N ASP A 7 3.36 7.49 -3.64
CA ASP A 7 3.68 6.27 -4.38
C ASP A 7 5.07 5.73 -4.04
N SER A 8 6.07 6.58 -3.95
CA SER A 8 7.43 6.16 -3.62
C SER A 8 7.53 5.62 -2.21
N GLU A 9 6.79 6.22 -1.26
CA GLU A 9 6.75 5.75 0.12
C GLU A 9 6.06 4.39 0.23
N LEU A 10 5.04 4.18 -0.59
CA LEU A 10 4.35 2.89 -0.65
C LEU A 10 5.28 1.76 -1.10
N LYS A 11 6.25 2.06 -1.98
CA LYS A 11 7.23 1.06 -2.40
C LYS A 11 8.07 0.57 -1.21
N VAL A 12 8.45 1.47 -0.33
CA VAL A 12 9.17 1.13 0.90
C VAL A 12 8.28 0.30 1.83
N MET A 13 7.06 0.77 2.07
CA MET A 13 6.13 0.08 2.97
C MET A 13 5.77 -1.32 2.47
N ASN A 14 5.67 -1.51 1.15
CA ASN A 14 5.36 -2.82 0.58
C ASN A 14 6.43 -3.85 0.91
N VAL A 15 7.69 -3.46 1.00
CA VAL A 15 8.76 -4.36 1.41
C VAL A 15 8.53 -4.83 2.85
N LEU A 16 8.21 -3.89 3.73
CA LEU A 16 7.96 -4.21 5.14
C LEU A 16 6.71 -5.06 5.33
N TRP A 17 5.65 -4.76 4.61
CA TRP A 17 4.41 -5.54 4.72
C TRP A 17 4.59 -6.98 4.20
N LYS A 18 5.47 -7.15 3.22
CA LYS A 18 5.72 -8.46 2.64
C LYS A 18 6.71 -9.29 3.47
N LYS A 19 7.77 -8.66 3.96
CA LYS A 19 8.87 -9.36 4.65
C LYS A 19 8.79 -9.30 6.17
N GLY A 20 8.04 -8.35 6.73
CA GLY A 20 8.08 -8.07 8.16
C GLY A 20 9.24 -7.13 8.49
N ASP A 21 9.63 -7.12 9.75
CA ASP A 21 10.71 -6.23 10.21
C ASP A 21 11.99 -6.50 9.40
N THR A 22 12.54 -5.45 8.81
CA THR A 22 13.65 -5.55 7.87
C THR A 22 14.62 -4.40 8.09
N PRO A 23 15.94 -4.67 8.09
CA PRO A 23 16.91 -3.57 8.19
C PRO A 23 16.84 -2.65 6.98
N ALA A 24 17.08 -1.36 7.21
CA ALA A 24 17.06 -0.38 6.11
C ALA A 24 17.99 -0.78 4.94
N LYS A 25 19.12 -1.36 5.25
CA LYS A 25 20.07 -1.85 4.26
C LYS A 25 19.44 -2.87 3.31
N GLU A 26 18.65 -3.78 3.84
CA GLU A 26 18.00 -4.82 3.06
C GLU A 26 16.85 -4.24 2.22
N ILE A 27 16.12 -3.28 2.76
CA ILE A 27 15.09 -2.57 2.02
C ILE A 27 15.72 -1.87 0.81
N ALA A 28 16.83 -1.17 1.03
CA ALA A 28 17.55 -0.47 -0.03
C ALA A 28 18.05 -1.43 -1.11
N LYS A 29 18.59 -2.57 -0.70
CA LYS A 29 19.08 -3.58 -1.62
C LYS A 29 17.95 -4.11 -2.52
N GLU A 30 16.81 -4.41 -1.93
CA GLU A 30 15.68 -4.93 -2.69
C GLU A 30 15.15 -3.91 -3.69
N LEU A 31 15.00 -2.65 -3.28
CA LEU A 31 14.48 -1.61 -4.17
C LEU A 31 15.48 -1.21 -5.26
N THR A 32 16.77 -1.31 -4.98
CA THR A 32 17.79 -1.15 -6.01
C THR A 32 17.67 -2.26 -7.06
N ASN A 33 17.50 -3.50 -6.62
CA ASN A 33 17.37 -4.65 -7.51
C ASN A 33 16.09 -4.59 -8.35
N GLU A 34 14.97 -4.21 -7.73
CA GLU A 34 13.68 -4.21 -8.41
C GLU A 34 13.44 -2.97 -9.26
N LEU A 35 13.82 -1.80 -8.76
CA LEU A 35 13.46 -0.52 -9.36
C LEU A 35 14.65 0.31 -9.83
N GLY A 36 15.87 -0.15 -9.57
CA GLY A 36 17.07 0.60 -9.93
C GLY A 36 17.29 1.85 -9.07
N TRP A 37 16.66 1.91 -7.91
CA TRP A 37 16.80 3.08 -7.04
C TRP A 37 18.20 3.19 -6.45
N ASN A 38 18.67 4.43 -6.34
CA ASN A 38 19.86 4.74 -5.57
C ASN A 38 19.59 4.41 -4.10
N VAL A 39 20.59 3.87 -3.40
CA VAL A 39 20.49 3.53 -1.99
C VAL A 39 20.03 4.73 -1.15
N ASN A 40 20.58 5.91 -1.42
CA ASN A 40 20.22 7.13 -0.68
C ASN A 40 18.75 7.50 -0.86
N THR A 41 18.18 7.23 -2.02
CA THR A 41 16.75 7.47 -2.27
C THR A 41 15.91 6.66 -1.30
N THR A 42 16.22 5.38 -1.13
CA THR A 42 15.50 4.51 -0.20
C THR A 42 15.62 5.02 1.24
N TYR A 43 16.83 5.37 1.68
CA TYR A 43 17.02 5.90 3.03
C TYR A 43 16.23 7.18 3.27
N THR A 44 16.20 8.07 2.30
CA THR A 44 15.41 9.30 2.39
C THR A 44 13.93 8.99 2.57
N LEU A 45 13.42 8.03 1.81
CA LEU A 45 12.01 7.64 1.89
C LEU A 45 11.67 6.93 3.19
N ILE A 46 12.58 6.09 3.70
CA ILE A 46 12.41 5.46 5.02
C ILE A 46 12.27 6.55 6.09
N LYS A 47 13.13 7.56 6.05
CA LYS A 47 13.08 8.67 7.01
C LYS A 47 11.79 9.46 6.90
N ARG A 48 11.28 9.67 5.69
CA ARG A 48 9.97 10.29 5.50
C ARG A 48 8.85 9.48 6.11
N CYS A 49 8.88 8.17 5.91
CA CYS A 49 7.89 7.27 6.52
C CYS A 49 7.98 7.30 8.04
N MET A 50 9.20 7.37 8.59
CA MET A 50 9.40 7.52 10.03
C MET A 50 8.77 8.82 10.53
N LYS A 51 9.00 9.91 9.83
CA LYS A 51 8.45 11.22 10.19
C LYS A 51 6.93 11.22 10.17
N LYS A 52 6.34 10.48 9.24
CA LYS A 52 4.88 10.35 9.12
C LYS A 52 4.28 9.40 10.14
N GLY A 53 5.10 8.68 10.91
CA GLY A 53 4.61 7.70 11.87
C GLY A 53 4.29 6.34 11.27
N ALA A 54 4.76 6.05 10.07
CA ALA A 54 4.49 4.78 9.40
C ALA A 54 5.55 3.72 9.67
N ILE A 55 6.77 4.13 10.02
CA ILE A 55 7.88 3.24 10.31
C ILE A 55 8.51 3.60 11.65
N GLU A 56 8.84 2.57 12.43
CA GLU A 56 9.63 2.70 13.65
C GLU A 56 11.01 2.13 13.41
N ARG A 57 12.03 2.89 13.80
CA ARG A 57 13.43 2.44 13.76
C ARG A 57 13.83 1.89 15.10
N SER A 58 14.53 0.77 15.11
CA SER A 58 15.18 0.24 16.30
C SER A 58 16.62 -0.12 16.01
N GLU A 59 17.44 -0.13 17.03
CA GLU A 59 18.84 -0.51 16.95
C GLU A 59 19.05 -1.85 17.65
N PRO A 60 20.05 -2.63 17.28
CA PRO A 60 21.10 -2.31 16.31
C PRO A 60 20.68 -2.53 14.87
N GLY A 61 21.43 -1.89 13.96
CA GLY A 61 21.32 -2.19 12.53
C GLY A 61 20.22 -1.44 11.75
N PHE A 62 19.68 -0.38 12.31
CA PHE A 62 18.61 0.40 11.66
C PHE A 62 17.48 -0.54 11.22
N MET A 63 16.91 -1.25 12.18
CA MET A 63 15.79 -2.15 11.92
C MET A 63 14.53 -1.33 11.72
N CYS A 64 13.80 -1.61 10.65
CA CYS A 64 12.56 -0.91 10.32
C CYS A 64 11.36 -1.80 10.59
N ARG A 65 10.36 -1.24 11.24
CA ARG A 65 9.09 -1.94 11.52
C ARG A 65 7.93 -1.08 11.05
N ALA A 66 6.98 -1.69 10.35
CA ALA A 66 5.77 -0.99 9.94
C ALA A 66 4.87 -0.76 11.16
N LEU A 67 4.46 0.49 11.37
CA LEU A 67 3.54 0.87 12.45
C LEU A 67 2.09 0.86 12.03
N ILE A 68 1.82 0.81 10.73
CA ILE A 68 0.46 0.77 10.19
C ILE A 68 0.31 -0.46 9.31
N PRO A 69 -0.84 -1.15 9.38
CA PRO A 69 -1.07 -2.31 8.53
C PRO A 69 -1.43 -1.88 7.11
N LYS A 70 -1.12 -2.75 6.16
CA LYS A 70 -1.45 -2.52 4.76
C LYS A 70 -2.95 -2.28 4.56
N SER A 71 -3.78 -3.02 5.30
CA SER A 71 -5.24 -2.90 5.21
C SER A 71 -5.72 -1.50 5.53
N ALA A 72 -5.11 -0.82 6.51
CA ALA A 72 -5.49 0.54 6.86
C ALA A 72 -5.21 1.51 5.71
N VAL A 73 -4.07 1.33 5.03
CA VAL A 73 -3.73 2.17 3.87
C VAL A 73 -4.66 1.88 2.70
N GLN A 74 -4.96 0.60 2.46
CA GLN A 74 -5.90 0.21 1.39
C GLN A 74 -7.27 0.83 1.61
N GLU A 75 -7.76 0.80 2.85
CA GLU A 75 -9.05 1.38 3.20
C GLU A 75 -9.06 2.90 2.97
N ALA A 76 -8.02 3.59 3.44
CA ALA A 76 -7.91 5.04 3.28
C ALA A 76 -7.81 5.44 1.80
N GLU A 77 -7.04 4.70 1.00
CA GLU A 77 -6.92 4.97 -0.43
C GLU A 77 -8.22 4.70 -1.18
N THR A 78 -8.95 3.67 -0.79
CA THR A 78 -10.27 3.37 -1.37
C THR A 78 -11.25 4.48 -1.08
N ASP A 79 -11.32 4.94 0.18
CA ASP A 79 -12.20 6.02 0.57
C ASP A 79 -11.86 7.32 -0.17
N GLU A 80 -10.58 7.63 -0.31
CA GLU A 80 -10.15 8.82 -1.03
C GLU A 80 -10.57 8.74 -2.50
N LEU A 81 -10.39 7.59 -3.14
CA LEU A 81 -10.77 7.38 -4.54
C LEU A 81 -12.28 7.57 -4.72
N ILE A 82 -13.07 6.97 -3.85
CA ILE A 82 -14.53 7.09 -3.91
C ILE A 82 -14.95 8.56 -3.78
N ASN A 83 -14.40 9.26 -2.80
CA ASN A 83 -14.79 10.64 -2.52
C ASN A 83 -14.28 11.60 -3.60
N LYS A 84 -13.10 11.38 -4.13
CA LYS A 84 -12.44 12.29 -5.06
C LYS A 84 -12.92 12.13 -6.50
N VAL A 85 -13.16 10.91 -6.93
CA VAL A 85 -13.40 10.58 -8.35
C VAL A 85 -14.82 10.05 -8.58
N TYR A 86 -15.41 9.36 -7.60
CA TYR A 86 -16.71 8.71 -7.75
C TYR A 86 -17.81 9.38 -6.91
N ASP A 87 -17.67 10.67 -6.67
CA ASP A 87 -18.70 11.51 -6.03
C ASP A 87 -19.20 10.98 -4.68
N GLY A 88 -18.34 10.27 -3.96
CA GLY A 88 -18.70 9.70 -2.65
C GLY A 88 -19.54 8.44 -2.75
N SER A 89 -19.72 7.88 -3.94
CA SER A 89 -20.59 6.72 -4.16
C SER A 89 -19.79 5.45 -4.45
N ALA A 90 -19.83 4.49 -3.54
CA ALA A 90 -19.22 3.18 -3.75
C ALA A 90 -19.87 2.45 -4.93
N ASP A 91 -21.17 2.68 -5.16
CA ASP A 91 -21.90 2.08 -6.28
C ASP A 91 -21.27 2.47 -7.62
N LYS A 92 -20.84 3.73 -7.75
CA LYS A 92 -20.20 4.21 -8.98
C LYS A 92 -18.85 3.53 -9.20
N LEU A 93 -18.08 3.32 -8.13
CA LEU A 93 -16.82 2.58 -8.23
C LEU A 93 -17.07 1.14 -8.66
N PHE A 94 -18.06 0.49 -8.05
CA PHE A 94 -18.42 -0.89 -8.42
C PHE A 94 -18.85 -0.97 -9.88
N ALA A 95 -19.68 -0.05 -10.33
CA ALA A 95 -20.13 -0.01 -11.72
C ALA A 95 -18.94 0.14 -12.68
N ALA A 96 -17.97 0.99 -12.32
CA ALA A 96 -16.76 1.17 -13.12
C ALA A 96 -15.94 -0.11 -13.20
N LEU A 97 -15.80 -0.84 -12.09
CA LEU A 97 -15.07 -2.10 -12.06
C LEU A 97 -15.75 -3.17 -12.91
N LEU A 98 -17.06 -3.30 -12.77
CA LEU A 98 -17.84 -4.29 -13.51
C LEU A 98 -17.94 -3.98 -15.00
N GLY A 99 -17.91 -2.69 -15.37
CA GLY A 99 -17.94 -2.25 -16.75
C GLY A 99 -16.64 -2.45 -17.50
N ARG A 100 -15.56 -2.80 -16.81
CA ARG A 100 -14.27 -3.03 -17.47
C ARG A 100 -14.30 -4.37 -18.19
N LYS A 101 -13.90 -4.34 -19.46
CA LYS A 101 -13.81 -5.57 -20.26
C LYS A 101 -12.61 -6.44 -19.88
N LYS A 102 -11.84 -6.02 -18.88
CA LYS A 102 -10.62 -6.73 -18.42
C LYS A 102 -10.89 -7.74 -17.31
N LEU A 103 -12.12 -7.81 -16.80
CA LEU A 103 -12.46 -8.79 -15.78
C LEU A 103 -12.74 -10.13 -16.45
N SER A 104 -12.06 -11.17 -15.97
CA SER A 104 -12.31 -12.54 -16.42
C SER A 104 -13.61 -13.07 -15.82
N ALA A 105 -14.15 -14.14 -16.40
CA ALA A 105 -15.32 -14.83 -15.84
C ALA A 105 -15.04 -15.32 -14.41
N GLU A 106 -13.82 -15.79 -14.16
CA GLU A 106 -13.39 -16.23 -12.83
C GLU A 106 -13.41 -15.07 -11.83
N GLN A 107 -12.91 -13.90 -12.22
CA GLN A 107 -12.91 -12.72 -11.35
C GLN A 107 -14.34 -12.27 -11.04
N ILE A 108 -15.22 -12.27 -12.03
CA ILE A 108 -16.64 -11.91 -11.84
C ILE A 108 -17.30 -12.87 -10.86
N GLU A 109 -17.03 -14.17 -10.98
CA GLU A 109 -17.59 -15.16 -10.08
C GLU A 109 -17.12 -14.96 -8.64
N LYS A 110 -15.84 -14.64 -8.45
CA LYS A 110 -15.30 -14.30 -7.12
C LYS A 110 -15.98 -13.07 -6.53
N LEU A 111 -16.20 -12.04 -7.34
CA LEU A 111 -16.89 -10.84 -6.88
C LEU A 111 -18.32 -11.15 -6.44
N LYS A 112 -19.02 -12.00 -7.18
CA LYS A 112 -20.37 -12.43 -6.78
C LYS A 112 -20.38 -13.15 -5.45
N GLN A 113 -19.38 -14.00 -5.20
CA GLN A 113 -19.25 -14.69 -3.91
C GLN A 113 -19.00 -13.74 -2.77
N ILE A 114 -18.12 -12.75 -2.97
CA ILE A 114 -17.81 -11.74 -1.95
C ILE A 114 -19.08 -10.97 -1.58
N VAL A 115 -19.84 -10.53 -2.58
CA VAL A 115 -21.09 -9.80 -2.35
C VAL A 115 -22.11 -10.68 -1.63
N GLY A 116 -22.23 -11.94 -2.04
CA GLY A 116 -23.13 -12.89 -1.40
C GLY A 116 -22.81 -13.13 0.07
N ASP A 117 -21.53 -13.16 0.41
CA ASP A 117 -21.09 -13.37 1.80
C ASP A 117 -21.38 -12.18 2.72
N LEU A 118 -21.68 -11.02 2.15
CA LEU A 118 -22.03 -9.84 2.93
C LEU A 118 -23.49 -9.85 3.42
N GLU A 119 -24.29 -10.74 2.91
CA GLU A 119 -25.72 -10.84 3.30
C GLU A 119 -25.93 -11.74 4.54
#